data_7c9966f74a3b543e2b65dc7837bf0e83
#
_entry.id   7c9966f74a3b543e2b65dc7837bf0e83
#
_cell.length_a   1.000
_cell.length_b   1.000
_cell.length_c   1.000
_cell.angle_alpha   90.00
_cell.angle_beta   90.00
_cell.angle_gamma   90.00
#
_symmetry.space_group_name_H-M   'P 1'
#
loop_
_entity.id
_entity.type
_entity.pdbx_description
1 polymer ?
#
loop_
_entity_poly.entity_id
_entity_poly.type
_entity_poly.pdbx_seq_one_letter_code
_entity_poly.pdbx_strand_id
1 'polypeptide(L)'
;ELARHLGPAQPFYGLQDSIENPIHVAALARHYVEAIRAVQPQGPYLLGGVCSGGLIAFEMGRQLYNDGQEVALLALVESYPYSPGLGTYIGSATALVRRVLRGATQQVRQISQVSAAEQSTYLRLKAKVLGNLWGTIRYSPQSYPGRLELFFTREGLDSVYVPQAGWHKLASGGVTIHEIPGSHDSITGDNNAQIEAASMQALAKQLQMCIQRALRLEP
;
A
#
# COMPACT_ATOMS: atom_id res chain seq x y z
N GLU A 1 -1.26 -14.81 0.88
CA GLU A 1 -1.10 -15.33 -0.49
C GLU A 1 0.26 -14.94 -1.08
N LEU A 2 0.64 -13.65 -1.16
CA LEU A 2 1.88 -13.19 -1.79
C LEU A 2 3.11 -13.93 -1.23
N ALA A 3 3.24 -14.04 0.09
CA ALA A 3 4.36 -14.74 0.74
C ALA A 3 4.48 -16.21 0.31
N ARG A 4 3.35 -16.90 0.07
CA ARG A 4 3.36 -18.27 -0.43
C ARG A 4 3.93 -18.38 -1.84
N HIS A 5 3.62 -17.41 -2.72
CA HIS A 5 4.13 -17.37 -4.08
C HIS A 5 5.59 -16.95 -4.16
N LEU A 6 6.09 -16.17 -3.20
CA LEU A 6 7.51 -15.83 -3.10
C LEU A 6 8.36 -17.03 -2.64
N GLY A 7 7.73 -17.99 -1.95
CA GLY A 7 8.35 -19.23 -1.51
C GLY A 7 9.10 -19.12 -0.18
N PRO A 8 9.51 -20.26 0.40
CA PRO A 8 10.06 -20.31 1.75
C PRO A 8 11.48 -19.74 1.88
N ALA A 9 12.18 -19.57 0.77
CA ALA A 9 13.53 -19.00 0.76
C ALA A 9 13.52 -17.45 0.91
N GLN A 10 12.36 -16.79 0.70
CA GLN A 10 12.21 -15.36 0.87
C GLN A 10 11.55 -15.05 2.22
N PRO A 11 12.29 -14.54 3.21
CA PRO A 11 11.69 -14.02 4.45
C PRO A 11 10.67 -12.93 4.12
N PHE A 12 9.48 -13.04 4.70
CA PHE A 12 8.38 -12.09 4.49
C PHE A 12 7.70 -11.77 5.82
N TYR A 13 7.72 -10.51 6.20
CA TYR A 13 7.12 -10.01 7.44
C TYR A 13 5.91 -9.14 7.10
N GLY A 14 4.79 -9.40 7.76
CA GLY A 14 3.60 -8.56 7.67
C GLY A 14 3.52 -7.63 8.87
N LEU A 15 3.38 -6.33 8.60
CA LEU A 15 3.13 -5.33 9.63
C LEU A 15 1.61 -5.10 9.74
N GLN A 16 1.07 -5.29 10.94
CA GLN A 16 -0.34 -5.11 11.21
C GLN A 16 -0.51 -3.99 12.25
N ASP A 17 -1.40 -3.06 11.93
CA ASP A 17 -1.76 -2.00 12.85
C ASP A 17 -2.69 -2.52 13.95
N SER A 18 -2.24 -2.39 15.20
CA SER A 18 -3.01 -2.64 16.42
C SER A 18 -3.61 -1.36 17.01
N ILE A 19 -3.34 -0.19 16.41
CA ILE A 19 -3.72 1.11 16.96
C ILE A 19 -5.22 1.37 16.69
N GLU A 20 -5.96 1.70 17.73
CA GLU A 20 -7.42 1.97 17.63
C GLU A 20 -7.74 3.38 17.10
N ASN A 21 -6.77 4.28 17.04
CA ASN A 21 -6.95 5.69 16.66
C ASN A 21 -6.75 5.95 15.17
N PRO A 22 -7.33 7.03 14.61
CA PRO A 22 -7.13 7.40 13.21
C PRO A 22 -5.65 7.58 12.90
N ILE A 23 -5.22 6.97 11.78
CA ILE A 23 -3.81 6.86 11.40
C ILE A 23 -3.27 8.22 10.97
N HIS A 24 -2.20 8.65 11.64
CA HIS A 24 -1.25 9.59 11.07
C HIS A 24 -0.16 8.77 10.35
N VAL A 25 -0.14 8.80 9.01
CA VAL A 25 0.79 8.00 8.19
C VAL A 25 2.23 8.09 8.69
N ALA A 26 2.71 9.30 8.99
CA ALA A 26 4.08 9.49 9.46
C ALA A 26 4.35 8.87 10.86
N ALA A 27 3.37 8.92 11.77
CA ALA A 27 3.51 8.31 13.10
C ALA A 27 3.46 6.78 13.03
N LEU A 28 2.57 6.24 12.20
CA LEU A 28 2.48 4.79 11.99
C LEU A 28 3.73 4.26 11.29
N ALA A 29 4.23 4.98 10.28
CA ALA A 29 5.49 4.63 9.62
C ALA A 29 6.65 4.57 10.61
N ARG A 30 6.76 5.55 11.53
CA ARG A 30 7.79 5.54 12.58
C ARG A 30 7.66 4.31 13.48
N HIS A 31 6.46 4.01 13.94
CA HIS A 31 6.22 2.82 14.76
C HIS A 31 6.63 1.53 14.02
N TYR A 32 6.33 1.43 12.73
CA TYR A 32 6.75 0.29 11.93
C TYR A 32 8.25 0.26 11.66
N VAL A 33 8.91 1.41 11.49
CA VAL A 33 10.37 1.49 11.41
C VAL A 33 11.02 0.97 12.68
N GLU A 34 10.52 1.35 13.84
CA GLU A 34 10.99 0.83 15.14
C GLU A 34 10.81 -0.69 15.21
N ALA A 35 9.65 -1.20 14.80
CA ALA A 35 9.36 -2.64 14.82
C ALA A 35 10.27 -3.44 13.88
N ILE A 36 10.50 -2.98 12.65
CA ILE A 36 11.41 -3.68 11.73
C ILE A 36 12.86 -3.62 12.18
N ARG A 37 13.30 -2.51 12.78
CA ARG A 37 14.66 -2.38 13.32
C ARG A 37 14.92 -3.27 14.53
N ALA A 38 13.90 -3.67 15.25
CA ALA A 38 14.03 -4.67 16.31
C ALA A 38 14.36 -6.06 15.77
N VAL A 39 13.96 -6.36 14.51
CA VAL A 39 14.25 -7.64 13.83
C VAL A 39 15.51 -7.52 12.97
N GLN A 40 15.64 -6.42 12.23
CA GLN A 40 16.77 -6.11 11.34
C GLN A 40 17.28 -4.70 11.67
N PRO A 41 18.32 -4.56 12.51
CA PRO A 41 18.80 -3.26 12.99
C PRO A 41 19.35 -2.34 11.90
N GLN A 42 19.88 -2.90 10.82
CA GLN A 42 20.49 -2.17 9.71
C GLN A 42 19.98 -2.68 8.37
N GLY A 43 19.97 -1.78 7.37
CA GLY A 43 19.69 -2.14 5.98
C GLY A 43 20.72 -3.11 5.37
N PRO A 44 20.53 -3.49 4.10
CA PRO A 44 19.52 -2.96 3.19
C PRO A 44 18.09 -3.44 3.49
N TYR A 45 17.13 -2.53 3.50
CA TYR A 45 15.72 -2.86 3.71
C TYR A 45 14.99 -3.09 2.39
N LEU A 46 14.11 -4.10 2.38
CA LEU A 46 13.15 -4.35 1.32
C LEU A 46 11.76 -4.04 1.85
N LEU A 47 11.15 -2.99 1.36
CA LEU A 47 9.86 -2.52 1.84
C LEU A 47 8.80 -2.66 0.75
N GLY A 48 7.58 -2.95 1.15
CA GLY A 48 6.45 -2.97 0.24
C GLY A 48 5.13 -2.66 0.92
N GLY A 49 4.17 -2.20 0.13
CA GLY A 49 2.83 -1.95 0.62
C GLY A 49 1.78 -1.92 -0.48
N VAL A 50 0.57 -2.30 -0.12
CA VAL A 50 -0.59 -2.34 -1.02
C VAL A 50 -1.55 -1.23 -0.64
N CYS A 51 -2.10 -0.52 -1.63
CA CYS A 51 -3.08 0.55 -1.45
C CYS A 51 -2.58 1.62 -0.45
N SER A 52 -3.31 1.89 0.63
CA SER A 52 -2.89 2.80 1.71
C SER A 52 -1.62 2.33 2.42
N GLY A 53 -1.38 1.02 2.48
CA GLY A 53 -0.12 0.44 2.99
C GLY A 53 1.11 0.87 2.19
N GLY A 54 0.95 1.16 0.90
CA GLY A 54 2.03 1.70 0.08
C GLY A 54 2.46 3.11 0.49
N LEU A 55 1.54 3.97 0.92
CA LEU A 55 1.90 5.28 1.46
C LEU A 55 2.67 5.17 2.78
N ILE A 56 2.30 4.20 3.61
CA ILE A 56 3.01 3.93 4.86
C ILE A 56 4.41 3.41 4.54
N ALA A 57 4.55 2.45 3.63
CA ALA A 57 5.84 1.93 3.19
C ALA A 57 6.73 3.02 2.57
N PHE A 58 6.15 3.92 1.78
CA PHE A 58 6.86 5.08 1.22
C PHE A 58 7.40 5.99 2.33
N GLU A 59 6.57 6.32 3.32
CA GLU A 59 7.00 7.14 4.46
C GLU A 59 8.05 6.43 5.33
N MET A 60 7.94 5.10 5.52
CA MET A 60 8.98 4.30 6.18
C MET A 60 10.31 4.38 5.42
N GLY A 61 10.29 4.21 4.10
CA GLY A 61 11.48 4.33 3.24
C GLY A 61 12.12 5.72 3.37
N ARG A 62 11.31 6.78 3.41
CA ARG A 62 11.78 8.14 3.59
C ARG A 62 12.42 8.36 4.97
N GLN A 63 11.81 7.84 6.04
CA GLN A 63 12.34 7.95 7.40
C GLN A 63 13.65 7.17 7.54
N LEU A 64 13.71 5.95 7.05
CA LEU A 64 14.94 5.14 7.05
C LEU A 64 16.06 5.83 6.28
N TYR A 65 15.77 6.37 5.10
CA TYR A 65 16.76 7.10 4.33
C TYR A 65 17.30 8.33 5.09
N ASN A 66 16.43 9.11 5.74
CA ASN A 66 16.83 10.24 6.55
C ASN A 66 17.67 9.83 7.78
N ASP A 67 17.47 8.61 8.28
CA ASP A 67 18.28 8.00 9.34
C ASP A 67 19.59 7.37 8.81
N GLY A 68 19.94 7.60 7.53
CA GLY A 68 21.15 7.07 6.91
C GLY A 68 21.09 5.56 6.63
N GLN A 69 19.90 4.97 6.60
CA GLN A 69 19.73 3.55 6.31
C GLN A 69 19.50 3.33 4.81
N GLU A 70 20.01 2.23 4.30
CA GLU A 70 19.77 1.81 2.93
C GLU A 70 18.39 1.16 2.77
N VAL A 71 17.64 1.62 1.77
CA VAL A 71 16.41 0.99 1.29
C VAL A 71 16.66 0.49 -0.12
N ALA A 72 17.00 -0.79 -0.25
CA ALA A 72 17.36 -1.39 -1.53
C ALA A 72 16.15 -1.61 -2.44
N LEU A 73 14.95 -1.78 -1.86
CA LEU A 73 13.70 -1.93 -2.61
C LEU A 73 12.56 -1.22 -1.90
N LEU A 74 11.80 -0.42 -2.65
CA LEU A 74 10.52 0.13 -2.22
C LEU A 74 9.45 -0.17 -3.28
N ALA A 75 8.62 -1.18 -3.01
CA ALA A 75 7.61 -1.74 -3.90
C ALA A 75 6.20 -1.28 -3.49
N LEU A 76 5.53 -0.55 -4.37
CA LEU A 76 4.20 0.00 -4.11
C LEU A 76 3.19 -0.64 -5.06
N VAL A 77 2.19 -1.33 -4.51
CA VAL A 77 1.18 -2.06 -5.26
C VAL A 77 -0.15 -1.32 -5.18
N GLU A 78 -0.73 -0.95 -6.33
CA GLU A 78 -2.01 -0.24 -6.40
C GLU A 78 -2.07 0.97 -5.43
N SER A 79 -0.94 1.67 -5.25
CA SER A 79 -0.79 2.77 -4.31
C SER A 79 -0.68 4.11 -5.02
N TYR A 80 -1.39 5.10 -4.50
CA TYR A 80 -1.52 6.42 -5.11
C TYR A 80 -1.06 7.51 -4.13
N PRO A 81 -0.21 8.47 -4.56
CA PRO A 81 0.23 9.56 -3.71
C PRO A 81 -0.86 10.64 -3.65
N TYR A 82 -1.64 10.67 -2.59
CA TYR A 82 -2.62 11.73 -2.40
C TYR A 82 -1.91 13.00 -1.93
N SER A 83 -2.00 14.09 -2.71
CA SER A 83 -1.46 15.40 -2.31
C SER A 83 -2.51 16.50 -2.49
N PRO A 84 -2.84 17.30 -1.46
CA PRO A 84 -3.88 18.33 -1.53
C PRO A 84 -3.61 19.47 -2.52
N GLY A 85 -2.44 19.53 -3.14
CA GLY A 85 -2.03 20.63 -4.01
C GLY A 85 -2.13 20.39 -5.52
N LEU A 86 -2.41 19.17 -5.97
CA LEU A 86 -2.55 18.88 -7.41
C LEU A 86 -4.03 18.79 -7.76
N GLY A 87 -4.57 19.77 -8.45
CA GLY A 87 -5.98 19.92 -8.84
C GLY A 87 -6.63 18.77 -9.63
N THR A 88 -5.91 17.68 -9.83
CA THR A 88 -6.37 16.43 -10.47
C THR A 88 -7.04 15.45 -9.48
N TYR A 89 -7.05 15.77 -8.19
CA TYR A 89 -7.41 14.86 -7.10
C TYR A 89 -8.90 14.75 -6.76
N ILE A 90 -9.73 15.68 -7.21
CA ILE A 90 -11.17 15.65 -6.91
C ILE A 90 -11.82 14.38 -7.50
N GLY A 91 -11.34 13.93 -8.67
CA GLY A 91 -11.84 12.70 -9.32
C GLY A 91 -11.49 11.43 -8.56
N SER A 92 -10.25 11.30 -8.06
CA SER A 92 -9.81 10.09 -7.35
C SER A 92 -10.31 10.01 -5.91
N ALA A 93 -10.38 11.14 -5.19
CA ALA A 93 -11.01 11.18 -3.88
C ALA A 93 -12.50 10.84 -3.95
N THR A 94 -13.22 11.36 -4.96
CA THR A 94 -14.63 11.01 -5.19
C THR A 94 -14.80 9.56 -5.66
N ALA A 95 -13.88 9.01 -6.45
CA ALA A 95 -13.90 7.60 -6.85
C ALA A 95 -13.66 6.69 -5.63
N LEU A 96 -12.69 7.04 -4.77
CA LEU A 96 -12.41 6.32 -3.53
C LEU A 96 -13.60 6.42 -2.55
N VAL A 97 -14.18 7.61 -2.35
CA VAL A 97 -15.39 7.80 -1.53
C VAL A 97 -16.58 7.03 -2.12
N ARG A 98 -16.79 7.09 -3.44
CA ARG A 98 -17.84 6.29 -4.12
C ARG A 98 -17.61 4.80 -3.97
N ARG A 99 -16.37 4.33 -3.98
CA ARG A 99 -16.01 2.93 -3.77
C ARG A 99 -16.32 2.49 -2.34
N VAL A 100 -15.91 3.26 -1.35
CA VAL A 100 -16.22 3.02 0.08
C VAL A 100 -17.73 3.04 0.32
N LEU A 101 -18.45 4.00 -0.27
CA LEU A 101 -19.90 4.10 -0.12
C LEU A 101 -20.65 2.96 -0.84
N ARG A 102 -20.21 2.52 -2.03
CA ARG A 102 -20.79 1.36 -2.71
C ARG A 102 -20.62 0.07 -1.91
N GLY A 103 -19.44 -0.16 -1.36
CA GLY A 103 -19.20 -1.26 -0.44
C GLY A 103 -20.09 -1.18 0.81
N ALA A 104 -20.31 0.02 1.36
CA ALA A 104 -21.15 0.22 2.53
C ALA A 104 -22.64 -0.10 2.29
N THR A 105 -23.21 0.30 1.16
CA THR A 105 -24.64 0.06 0.85
C THR A 105 -24.96 -1.42 0.62
N GLN A 106 -24.03 -2.15 0.02
CA GLN A 106 -24.20 -3.59 -0.21
C GLN A 106 -24.09 -4.40 1.10
N GLN A 107 -23.25 -3.96 2.03
CA GLN A 107 -23.01 -4.60 3.31
C GLN A 107 -24.05 -4.25 4.38
N VAL A 108 -24.69 -3.08 4.34
CA VAL A 108 -25.79 -2.71 5.27
C VAL A 108 -26.95 -3.70 5.20
N ARG A 109 -27.26 -4.24 4.01
CA ARG A 109 -28.27 -5.30 3.85
C ARG A 109 -27.90 -6.63 4.51
N GLN A 110 -26.60 -6.93 4.60
CA GLN A 110 -26.13 -8.17 5.26
C GLN A 110 -26.06 -8.02 6.78
N ILE A 111 -25.79 -6.82 7.29
CA ILE A 111 -25.64 -6.56 8.73
C ILE A 111 -26.97 -6.63 9.48
N SER A 112 -28.11 -6.35 8.84
CA SER A 112 -29.41 -6.49 9.48
C SER A 112 -29.79 -7.92 9.88
N GLN A 113 -28.99 -8.90 9.43
CA GLN A 113 -29.23 -10.33 9.67
C GLN A 113 -28.23 -10.98 10.66
N VAL A 114 -27.26 -10.21 11.20
CA VAL A 114 -26.24 -10.72 12.11
C VAL A 114 -26.44 -10.23 13.55
N SER A 115 -25.82 -10.87 14.51
CA SER A 115 -25.94 -10.56 15.94
C SER A 115 -25.42 -9.15 16.28
N ALA A 116 -25.90 -8.57 17.39
CA ALA A 116 -25.47 -7.24 17.85
C ALA A 116 -23.94 -7.14 18.11
N ALA A 117 -23.31 -8.24 18.51
CA ALA A 117 -21.85 -8.30 18.71
C ALA A 117 -21.10 -8.21 17.36
N GLU A 118 -21.57 -8.90 16.35
CA GLU A 118 -21.02 -8.86 14.99
C GLU A 118 -21.23 -7.47 14.36
N GLN A 119 -22.40 -6.86 14.58
CA GLN A 119 -22.68 -5.48 14.17
C GLN A 119 -21.71 -4.49 14.81
N SER A 120 -21.45 -4.63 16.12
CA SER A 120 -20.48 -3.78 16.84
C SER A 120 -19.06 -3.92 16.28
N THR A 121 -18.60 -5.14 16.06
CA THR A 121 -17.29 -5.44 15.47
C THR A 121 -17.17 -4.85 14.07
N TYR A 122 -18.20 -5.00 13.26
CA TYR A 122 -18.25 -4.44 11.92
C TYR A 122 -18.19 -2.90 11.92
N LEU A 123 -18.96 -2.23 12.79
CA LEU A 123 -18.96 -0.76 12.91
C LEU A 123 -17.58 -0.25 13.34
N ARG A 124 -16.90 -0.93 14.27
CA ARG A 124 -15.52 -0.60 14.67
C ARG A 124 -14.55 -0.74 13.49
N LEU A 125 -14.66 -1.82 12.73
CA LEU A 125 -13.82 -2.04 11.55
C LEU A 125 -14.05 -0.96 10.50
N LYS A 126 -15.30 -0.58 10.24
CA LYS A 126 -15.65 0.51 9.32
C LYS A 126 -15.15 1.87 9.79
N ALA A 127 -15.28 2.17 11.08
CA ALA A 127 -14.73 3.40 11.66
C ALA A 127 -13.21 3.46 11.49
N LYS A 128 -12.52 2.32 11.68
CA LYS A 128 -11.08 2.20 11.44
C LYS A 128 -10.72 2.44 9.97
N VAL A 129 -11.44 1.81 9.04
CA VAL A 129 -11.21 2.00 7.59
C VAL A 129 -11.41 3.47 7.18
N LEU A 130 -12.47 4.11 7.67
CA LEU A 130 -12.73 5.53 7.40
C LEU A 130 -11.67 6.44 8.04
N GLY A 131 -11.24 6.12 9.25
CA GLY A 131 -10.16 6.84 9.93
C GLY A 131 -8.83 6.73 9.18
N ASN A 132 -8.51 5.55 8.69
CA ASN A 132 -7.31 5.29 7.88
C ASN A 132 -7.37 6.05 6.55
N LEU A 133 -8.52 6.02 5.88
CA LEU A 133 -8.76 6.79 4.67
C LEU A 133 -8.57 8.29 4.91
N TRP A 134 -9.12 8.81 6.01
CA TRP A 134 -8.98 10.22 6.38
C TRP A 134 -7.54 10.61 6.66
N GLY A 135 -6.79 9.76 7.38
CA GLY A 135 -5.36 9.94 7.62
C GLY A 135 -4.54 9.93 6.33
N THR A 136 -4.90 9.04 5.41
CA THR A 136 -4.27 8.93 4.09
C THR A 136 -4.49 10.18 3.22
N ILE A 137 -5.72 10.69 3.19
CA ILE A 137 -6.07 11.90 2.40
C ILE A 137 -5.36 13.15 2.94
N ARG A 138 -5.14 13.23 4.24
CA ARG A 138 -4.45 14.35 4.88
C ARG A 138 -2.92 14.25 4.83
N TYR A 139 -2.40 13.09 4.50
CA TYR A 139 -0.97 12.90 4.39
C TYR A 139 -0.44 13.58 3.12
N SER A 140 0.57 14.43 3.28
CA SER A 140 1.29 15.07 2.19
C SER A 140 2.68 14.46 2.09
N PRO A 141 2.91 13.52 1.15
CA PRO A 141 4.20 12.89 1.00
C PRO A 141 5.28 13.91 0.63
N GLN A 142 6.42 13.82 1.30
CA GLN A 142 7.61 14.61 0.99
C GLN A 142 8.47 13.84 -0.03
N SER A 143 9.45 14.54 -0.64
CA SER A 143 10.37 13.92 -1.59
C SER A 143 11.17 12.76 -0.96
N TYR A 144 11.43 11.76 -1.78
CA TYR A 144 12.24 10.60 -1.47
C TYR A 144 13.33 10.44 -2.54
N PRO A 145 14.63 10.40 -2.17
CA PRO A 145 15.71 10.35 -3.14
C PRO A 145 15.93 8.96 -3.75
N GLY A 146 15.35 7.92 -3.17
CA GLY A 146 15.46 6.56 -3.70
C GLY A 146 14.54 6.29 -4.91
N ARG A 147 14.64 5.07 -5.41
CA ARG A 147 13.86 4.55 -6.52
C ARG A 147 12.58 3.88 -6.03
N LEU A 148 11.53 3.91 -6.85
CA LEU A 148 10.28 3.19 -6.60
C LEU A 148 10.02 2.14 -7.68
N GLU A 149 9.55 0.99 -7.25
CA GLU A 149 8.97 -0.04 -8.11
C GLU A 149 7.44 -0.05 -7.90
N LEU A 150 6.70 0.38 -8.92
CA LEU A 150 5.25 0.51 -8.87
C LEU A 150 4.59 -0.66 -9.60
N PHE A 151 3.65 -1.31 -8.95
CA PHE A 151 2.87 -2.41 -9.52
C PHE A 151 1.42 -1.98 -9.65
N PHE A 152 0.94 -1.91 -10.88
CA PHE A 152 -0.43 -1.52 -11.18
C PHE A 152 -1.11 -2.53 -12.07
N THR A 153 -2.40 -2.71 -11.86
CA THR A 153 -3.26 -3.40 -12.82
C THR A 153 -3.50 -2.52 -14.04
N ARG A 154 -3.97 -3.13 -15.14
CA ARG A 154 -4.40 -2.38 -16.33
C ARG A 154 -5.47 -1.35 -15.97
N GLU A 155 -6.45 -1.74 -15.15
CA GLU A 155 -7.50 -0.85 -14.66
C GLU A 155 -6.91 0.33 -13.86
N GLY A 156 -5.89 0.08 -13.03
CA GLY A 156 -5.18 1.11 -12.29
C GLY A 156 -4.42 2.09 -13.19
N LEU A 157 -3.82 1.58 -14.27
CA LEU A 157 -3.09 2.40 -15.25
C LEU A 157 -4.03 3.23 -16.13
N ASP A 158 -5.17 2.67 -16.54
CA ASP A 158 -6.16 3.31 -17.40
C ASP A 158 -7.08 4.27 -16.61
N SER A 159 -6.94 4.34 -15.29
CA SER A 159 -7.71 5.28 -14.50
C SER A 159 -7.42 6.71 -14.94
N VAL A 160 -8.43 7.60 -14.86
CA VAL A 160 -8.33 9.03 -15.20
C VAL A 160 -7.19 9.73 -14.46
N TYR A 161 -6.71 9.10 -13.44
CA TYR A 161 -5.58 9.47 -12.63
C TYR A 161 -4.32 8.76 -13.13
N VAL A 162 -3.31 9.54 -13.54
CA VAL A 162 -2.00 9.00 -13.95
C VAL A 162 -1.13 8.86 -12.69
N PRO A 163 -1.15 7.68 -12.02
CA PRO A 163 -0.48 7.52 -10.71
C PRO A 163 1.01 7.78 -10.81
N GLN A 164 1.59 7.51 -11.99
CA GLN A 164 3.00 7.72 -12.25
C GLN A 164 3.42 9.18 -12.08
N ALA A 165 2.58 10.13 -12.54
CA ALA A 165 2.92 11.56 -12.51
C ALA A 165 3.08 12.10 -11.08
N GLY A 166 2.35 11.55 -10.12
CA GLY A 166 2.51 11.89 -8.70
C GLY A 166 3.80 11.32 -8.11
N TRP A 167 4.07 10.04 -8.34
CA TRP A 167 5.26 9.38 -7.83
C TRP A 167 6.55 9.89 -8.46
N HIS A 168 6.57 10.21 -9.75
CA HIS A 168 7.74 10.80 -10.42
C HIS A 168 8.17 12.14 -9.81
N LYS A 169 7.24 12.90 -9.25
CA LYS A 169 7.57 14.17 -8.56
C LYS A 169 8.15 13.93 -7.17
N LEU A 170 7.86 12.80 -6.57
CA LEU A 170 8.26 12.48 -5.20
C LEU A 170 9.54 11.66 -5.14
N ALA A 171 9.80 10.80 -6.12
CA ALA A 171 10.95 9.90 -6.13
C ALA A 171 12.02 10.38 -7.14
N SER A 172 13.04 11.07 -6.65
CA SER A 172 14.11 11.59 -7.52
C SER A 172 15.07 10.50 -8.03
N GLY A 173 15.12 9.34 -7.39
CA GLY A 173 15.86 8.16 -7.86
C GLY A 173 15.19 7.42 -9.03
N GLY A 174 13.99 7.88 -9.43
CA GLY A 174 13.24 7.32 -10.55
C GLY A 174 12.13 6.37 -10.13
N VAL A 175 11.31 6.02 -11.11
CA VAL A 175 10.13 5.15 -10.94
C VAL A 175 10.13 4.13 -12.05
N THR A 176 9.99 2.86 -11.70
CA THR A 176 9.71 1.78 -12.66
C THR A 176 8.28 1.30 -12.47
N ILE A 177 7.59 1.05 -13.58
CA ILE A 177 6.20 0.59 -13.55
C ILE A 177 6.13 -0.84 -14.06
N HIS A 178 5.41 -1.66 -13.31
CA HIS A 178 5.14 -3.05 -13.61
C HIS A 178 3.63 -3.22 -13.77
N GLU A 179 3.19 -3.63 -14.94
CA GLU A 179 1.81 -4.00 -15.17
C GLU A 179 1.57 -5.42 -14.65
N ILE A 180 0.52 -5.60 -13.86
CA ILE A 180 0.07 -6.90 -13.35
C ILE A 180 -1.35 -7.18 -13.81
N PRO A 181 -1.71 -8.44 -14.08
CA PRO A 181 -3.07 -8.80 -14.47
C PRO A 181 -4.05 -8.62 -13.31
N GLY A 182 -5.34 -8.53 -13.63
CA GLY A 182 -6.42 -8.43 -12.66
C GLY A 182 -6.91 -7.01 -12.43
N SER A 183 -7.59 -6.83 -11.31
CA SER A 183 -8.14 -5.56 -10.84
C SER A 183 -7.61 -5.25 -9.44
N HIS A 184 -7.81 -4.03 -8.99
CA HIS A 184 -7.49 -3.67 -7.60
C HIS A 184 -8.16 -4.62 -6.60
N ASP A 185 -9.43 -4.94 -6.79
CA ASP A 185 -10.18 -5.80 -5.88
C ASP A 185 -9.68 -7.25 -5.90
N SER A 186 -9.24 -7.75 -7.07
CA SER A 186 -8.67 -9.10 -7.19
C SER A 186 -7.29 -9.25 -6.54
N ILE A 187 -6.59 -8.14 -6.30
CA ILE A 187 -5.29 -8.13 -5.61
C ILE A 187 -5.46 -7.91 -4.10
N THR A 188 -6.37 -7.03 -3.70
CA THR A 188 -6.55 -6.66 -2.30
C THR A 188 -7.55 -7.54 -1.56
N GLY A 189 -8.45 -8.20 -2.27
CA GLY A 189 -9.60 -8.91 -1.71
C GLY A 189 -10.71 -7.95 -1.24
N ASP A 190 -10.67 -6.68 -1.66
CA ASP A 190 -11.69 -5.69 -1.32
C ASP A 190 -13.05 -6.05 -1.94
N ASN A 191 -14.12 -5.52 -1.36
CA ASN A 191 -15.50 -5.73 -1.83
C ASN A 191 -15.94 -7.21 -1.95
N ASN A 192 -15.40 -8.10 -1.12
CA ASN A 192 -15.60 -9.55 -1.16
C ASN A 192 -15.14 -10.22 -2.47
N ALA A 193 -14.28 -9.57 -3.24
CA ALA A 193 -13.63 -10.19 -4.37
C ALA A 193 -12.67 -11.30 -3.90
N GLN A 194 -12.66 -12.40 -4.63
CA GLN A 194 -11.63 -13.41 -4.42
C GLN A 194 -10.29 -12.87 -4.93
N ILE A 195 -9.24 -13.05 -4.13
CA ILE A 195 -7.87 -12.78 -4.59
C ILE A 195 -7.57 -13.78 -5.72
N GLU A 196 -7.28 -13.23 -6.90
CA GLU A 196 -6.96 -14.05 -8.06
C GLU A 196 -5.55 -14.63 -7.97
N ALA A 197 -5.45 -15.95 -7.98
CA ALA A 197 -4.16 -16.65 -7.91
C ALA A 197 -3.21 -16.22 -9.04
N ALA A 198 -3.73 -16.01 -10.25
CA ALA A 198 -2.93 -15.56 -11.40
C ALA A 198 -2.33 -14.18 -11.17
N SER A 199 -3.10 -13.23 -10.62
CA SER A 199 -2.64 -11.88 -10.28
C SER A 199 -1.56 -11.91 -9.21
N MET A 200 -1.76 -12.71 -8.15
CA MET A 200 -0.78 -12.90 -7.08
C MET A 200 0.51 -13.57 -7.57
N GLN A 201 0.40 -14.56 -8.44
CA GLN A 201 1.57 -15.22 -9.03
C GLN A 201 2.37 -14.27 -9.92
N ALA A 202 1.69 -13.47 -10.75
CA ALA A 202 2.35 -12.47 -11.59
C ALA A 202 3.05 -11.40 -10.75
N LEU A 203 2.37 -10.86 -9.72
CA LEU A 203 2.95 -9.91 -8.78
C LEU A 203 4.18 -10.50 -8.08
N ALA A 204 4.07 -11.73 -7.54
CA ALA A 204 5.18 -12.39 -6.86
C ALA A 204 6.39 -12.59 -7.78
N LYS A 205 6.17 -13.01 -9.03
CA LYS A 205 7.23 -13.20 -10.01
C LYS A 205 7.96 -11.90 -10.30
N GLN A 206 7.24 -10.82 -10.54
CA GLN A 206 7.85 -9.51 -10.83
C GLN A 206 8.56 -8.94 -9.60
N LEU A 207 7.94 -9.07 -8.42
CA LEU A 207 8.54 -8.64 -7.16
C LEU A 207 9.84 -9.41 -6.87
N GLN A 208 9.87 -10.72 -7.13
CA GLN A 208 11.06 -11.55 -6.97
C GLN A 208 12.21 -11.09 -7.89
N MET A 209 11.91 -10.68 -9.13
CA MET A 209 12.92 -10.10 -10.02
C MET A 209 13.45 -8.76 -9.47
N CYS A 210 12.60 -7.92 -8.90
CA CYS A 210 13.00 -6.67 -8.26
C CYS A 210 13.88 -6.92 -7.03
N ILE A 211 13.51 -7.87 -6.17
CA ILE A 211 14.31 -8.30 -5.01
C ILE A 211 15.69 -8.78 -5.44
N GLN A 212 15.74 -9.68 -6.42
CA GLN A 212 17.02 -10.21 -6.92
C GLN A 212 17.91 -9.11 -7.51
N ARG A 213 17.30 -8.13 -8.20
CA ARG A 213 18.04 -6.99 -8.74
C ARG A 213 18.56 -6.09 -7.61
N ALA A 214 17.73 -5.79 -6.63
CA ALA A 214 18.10 -4.96 -5.48
C ALA A 214 19.26 -5.54 -4.69
N LEU A 215 19.26 -6.87 -4.49
CA LEU A 215 20.30 -7.57 -3.73
C LEU A 215 21.57 -7.89 -4.55
N ARG A 216 21.54 -7.78 -5.88
CA ARG A 216 22.73 -7.99 -6.76
C ARG A 216 23.51 -6.71 -7.03
N LEU A 217 22.99 -5.56 -6.66
CA LEU A 217 23.64 -4.25 -6.85
C LEU A 217 24.62 -3.91 -5.71
N GLU A 218 24.89 -4.82 -4.80
CA GLU A 218 26.07 -4.72 -3.96
C GLU A 218 27.32 -4.97 -4.82
N PRO A 219 28.33 -4.07 -4.72
CA PRO A 219 29.52 -4.08 -5.55
C PRO A 219 30.39 -5.33 -5.34
#